data_c27aade9c195a2ed32e071daab62c694
#
_entry.id   c27aade9c195a2ed32e071daab62c694
#
_cell.length_a   1.000
_cell.length_b   1.000
_cell.length_c   1.000
_cell.angle_alpha   90.00
_cell.angle_beta   90.00
_cell.angle_gamma   90.00
#
_symmetry.space_group_name_H-M   'P 1'
#
loop_
_entity.id
_entity.type
_entity.pdbx_description
1 polymer ?
#
loop_
_entity_poly.entity_id
_entity_poly.type
_entity_poly.pdbx_seq_one_letter_code
_entity_poly.pdbx_strand_id
1 'polypeptide(L)'
;LMNDPDSAQNAVRLAWLNRSMNLCIYSLIDIGIHYRGWDASRTAVFLKAFGINNASTAAEIYQYIVETPGNYLKYYWGYLNFLDLKTVCQKRLGDDFDLKEFHRRILDIGPVQFPVLEKYMK
;
A
#
# COMPACT_ATOMS: atom_id res chain seq x y z
N LEU A 1 16.36 25.48 7.45
CA LEU A 1 16.41 24.02 7.21
C LEU A 1 15.02 23.43 7.00
N MET A 2 14.03 23.85 7.80
CA MET A 2 12.64 23.42 7.63
C MET A 2 11.90 24.10 6.47
N ASN A 3 12.45 25.17 5.93
CA ASN A 3 11.85 25.95 4.83
C ASN A 3 12.42 25.59 3.46
N ASP A 4 13.28 24.57 3.39
CA ASP A 4 13.81 24.08 2.13
C ASP A 4 12.74 23.22 1.41
N PRO A 5 12.29 23.62 0.19
CA PRO A 5 11.30 22.86 -0.56
C PRO A 5 11.72 21.41 -0.84
N ASP A 6 13.00 21.18 -1.10
CA ASP A 6 13.51 19.83 -1.35
C ASP A 6 13.45 18.95 -0.10
N SER A 7 13.77 19.53 1.06
CA SER A 7 13.66 18.84 2.35
C SER A 7 12.20 18.45 2.67
N ALA A 8 11.25 19.34 2.42
CA ALA A 8 9.83 19.08 2.61
C ALA A 8 9.33 17.96 1.66
N GLN A 9 9.73 18.02 0.39
CA GLN A 9 9.39 16.97 -0.58
C GLN A 9 9.98 15.61 -0.20
N ASN A 10 11.22 15.59 0.25
CA ASN A 10 11.88 14.37 0.71
C ASN A 10 11.21 13.79 1.95
N ALA A 11 10.79 14.62 2.89
CA ALA A 11 10.06 14.20 4.08
C ALA A 11 8.71 13.55 3.71
N VAL A 12 7.95 14.16 2.79
CA VAL A 12 6.69 13.61 2.29
C VAL A 12 6.92 12.29 1.56
N ARG A 13 7.93 12.22 0.70
CA ARG A 13 8.29 11.00 -0.03
C ARG A 13 8.68 9.87 0.92
N LEU A 14 9.48 10.18 1.94
CA LEU A 14 9.90 9.20 2.95
C LEU A 14 8.70 8.68 3.76
N ALA A 15 7.80 9.56 4.19
CA ALA A 15 6.59 9.17 4.89
C ALA A 15 5.69 8.26 4.04
N TRP A 16 5.58 8.56 2.76
CA TRP A 16 4.79 7.77 1.81
C TRP A 16 5.40 6.38 1.58
N LEU A 17 6.71 6.30 1.39
CA LEU A 17 7.44 5.03 1.26
C LEU A 17 7.31 4.18 2.52
N ASN A 18 7.37 4.80 3.68
CA ASN A 18 7.22 4.13 4.97
C ASN A 18 5.80 3.53 5.13
N ARG A 19 4.77 4.28 4.75
CA ARG A 19 3.39 3.76 4.75
C ARG A 19 3.21 2.59 3.79
N SER A 20 3.76 2.68 2.59
CA SER A 20 3.72 1.62 1.58
C SER A 20 4.42 0.35 2.07
N MET A 21 5.58 0.51 2.70
CA MET A 21 6.33 -0.59 3.28
C MET A 21 5.55 -1.28 4.42
N ASN A 22 4.96 -0.51 5.32
CA ASN A 22 4.15 -1.05 6.41
C ASN A 22 2.93 -1.81 5.87
N LEU A 23 2.26 -1.28 4.87
CA LEU A 23 1.13 -1.95 4.23
C LEU A 23 1.55 -3.28 3.60
N CYS A 24 2.72 -3.31 2.96
CA CYS A 24 3.30 -4.53 2.39
C CYS A 24 3.60 -5.57 3.49
N ILE A 25 4.24 -5.15 4.56
CA ILE A 25 4.60 -6.02 5.71
C ILE A 25 3.33 -6.64 6.30
N TYR A 26 2.31 -5.83 6.58
CA TYR A 26 1.05 -6.30 7.16
C TYR A 26 0.27 -7.21 6.20
N SER A 27 0.34 -6.96 4.91
CA SER A 27 -0.25 -7.84 3.89
C SER A 27 0.42 -9.21 3.84
N LEU A 28 1.75 -9.26 3.99
CA LEU A 28 2.50 -10.51 4.07
C LEU A 28 2.15 -11.29 5.34
N ILE A 29 1.96 -10.61 6.46
CA ILE A 29 1.53 -11.24 7.71
C ILE A 29 0.10 -11.78 7.57
N ASP A 30 -0.79 -11.05 6.93
CA ASP A 30 -2.16 -11.48 6.66
C ASP A 30 -2.17 -12.80 5.87
N ILE A 31 -1.39 -12.89 4.80
CA ILE A 31 -1.20 -14.13 4.03
C ILE A 31 -0.59 -15.23 4.90
N GLY A 32 0.43 -14.89 5.69
CA GLY A 32 1.11 -15.82 6.58
C GLY A 32 0.18 -16.46 7.58
N ILE A 33 -0.67 -15.65 8.22
CA ILE A 33 -1.62 -16.12 9.24
C ILE A 33 -2.75 -16.94 8.59
N HIS A 34 -3.43 -16.37 7.61
CA HIS A 34 -4.68 -16.96 7.11
C HIS A 34 -4.47 -18.06 6.07
N TYR A 35 -3.38 -18.03 5.33
CA TYR A 35 -3.09 -19.03 4.31
C TYR A 35 -2.06 -20.07 4.75
N ARG A 36 -1.03 -19.65 5.49
CA ARG A 36 0.08 -20.52 5.91
C ARG A 36 0.00 -20.97 7.36
N GLY A 37 -0.98 -20.50 8.12
CA GLY A 37 -1.20 -20.90 9.50
C GLY A 37 -0.15 -20.39 10.49
N TRP A 38 0.41 -19.21 10.24
CA TRP A 38 1.37 -18.61 11.18
C TRP A 38 0.72 -18.36 12.54
N ASP A 39 1.43 -18.70 13.60
CA ASP A 39 1.07 -18.39 14.97
C ASP A 39 1.69 -17.04 15.42
N ALA A 40 1.40 -16.65 16.66
CA ALA A 40 1.92 -15.41 17.24
C ALA A 40 3.46 -15.38 17.27
N SER A 41 4.10 -16.52 17.57
CA SER A 41 5.55 -16.65 17.64
C SER A 41 6.20 -16.44 16.26
N ARG A 42 5.65 -17.05 15.23
CA ARG A 42 6.14 -16.91 13.86
C ARG A 42 5.99 -15.46 13.37
N THR A 43 4.87 -14.83 13.66
CA THR A 43 4.60 -13.43 13.33
C THR A 43 5.59 -12.51 14.04
N ALA A 44 5.88 -12.76 15.32
CA ALA A 44 6.85 -11.96 16.08
C ALA A 44 8.27 -12.07 15.48
N VAL A 45 8.69 -13.26 15.07
CA VAL A 45 9.98 -13.48 14.40
C VAL A 45 10.04 -12.71 13.09
N PHE A 46 8.98 -12.74 12.29
CA PHE A 46 8.90 -11.99 11.04
C PHE A 46 9.00 -10.48 11.28
N LEU A 47 8.28 -9.95 12.27
CA LEU A 47 8.30 -8.53 12.62
C LEU A 47 9.66 -8.06 13.12
N LYS A 48 10.41 -8.90 13.83
CA LYS A 48 11.78 -8.60 14.27
C LYS A 48 12.71 -8.30 13.09
N ALA A 49 12.54 -9.00 11.97
CA ALA A 49 13.33 -8.76 10.77
C ALA A 49 13.16 -7.34 10.22
N PHE A 50 12.05 -6.67 10.54
CA PHE A 50 11.76 -5.29 10.14
C PHE A 50 11.90 -4.26 11.27
N GLY A 51 12.55 -4.65 12.36
CA GLY A 51 12.86 -3.74 13.46
C GLY A 51 11.78 -3.61 14.54
N ILE A 52 10.71 -4.39 14.47
CA ILE A 52 9.65 -4.40 15.48
C ILE A 52 9.98 -5.46 16.54
N ASN A 53 10.69 -5.04 17.60
CA ASN A 53 11.22 -5.93 18.63
C ASN A 53 10.33 -6.00 19.89
N ASN A 54 9.31 -5.15 19.99
CA ASN A 54 8.43 -5.12 21.15
C ASN A 54 7.41 -6.25 21.07
N ALA A 55 7.44 -7.16 22.04
CA ALA A 55 6.56 -8.32 22.09
C ALA A 55 5.07 -7.92 22.22
N SER A 56 4.77 -6.87 22.97
CA SER A 56 3.40 -6.34 23.10
C SER A 56 2.85 -5.84 21.76
N THR A 57 3.65 -5.06 21.06
CA THR A 57 3.27 -4.54 19.72
C THR A 57 3.06 -5.68 18.72
N ALA A 58 3.94 -6.67 18.73
CA ALA A 58 3.81 -7.84 17.86
C ALA A 58 2.53 -8.64 18.16
N ALA A 59 2.18 -8.79 19.41
CA ALA A 59 0.96 -9.47 19.84
C ALA A 59 -0.30 -8.70 19.39
N GLU A 60 -0.30 -7.39 19.53
CA GLU A 60 -1.40 -6.53 19.08
C GLU A 60 -1.60 -6.60 17.55
N ILE A 61 -0.52 -6.55 16.79
CA ILE A 61 -0.57 -6.68 15.34
C ILE A 61 -1.12 -8.05 14.93
N TYR A 62 -0.64 -9.11 15.56
CA TYR A 62 -1.12 -10.47 15.32
C TYR A 62 -2.61 -10.58 15.58
N GLN A 63 -3.07 -10.13 16.74
CA GLN A 63 -4.48 -10.19 17.14
C GLN A 63 -5.37 -9.41 16.16
N TYR A 64 -4.97 -8.20 15.81
CA TYR A 64 -5.72 -7.37 14.87
C TYR A 64 -5.85 -8.05 13.50
N ILE A 65 -4.79 -8.63 12.97
CA ILE A 65 -4.80 -9.27 11.66
C ILE A 65 -5.62 -10.57 11.70
N VAL A 66 -5.57 -11.33 12.79
CA VAL A 66 -6.41 -12.52 12.97
C VAL A 66 -7.90 -12.16 12.92
N GLU A 67 -8.27 -11.04 13.54
CA GLU A 67 -9.67 -10.58 13.62
C GLU A 67 -10.18 -9.95 12.32
N THR A 68 -9.28 -9.49 11.46
CA THR A 68 -9.62 -8.76 10.22
C THR A 68 -8.97 -9.40 8.99
N PRO A 69 -9.39 -10.61 8.58
CA PRO A 69 -8.79 -11.30 7.43
C PRO A 69 -8.89 -10.48 6.15
N GLY A 70 -7.77 -10.37 5.44
CA GLY A 70 -7.70 -9.69 4.14
C GLY A 70 -7.77 -8.18 4.20
N ASN A 71 -7.84 -7.56 5.39
CA ASN A 71 -8.01 -6.11 5.51
C ASN A 71 -6.85 -5.33 4.90
N TYR A 72 -5.62 -5.67 5.27
CA TYR A 72 -4.44 -5.02 4.70
C TYR A 72 -4.17 -5.45 3.27
N LEU A 73 -4.42 -6.72 2.96
CA LEU A 73 -4.22 -7.27 1.62
C LEU A 73 -5.08 -6.56 0.57
N LYS A 74 -6.35 -6.27 0.87
CA LYS A 74 -7.22 -5.56 -0.07
C LYS A 74 -6.74 -4.14 -0.35
N TYR A 75 -6.23 -3.42 0.66
CA TYR A 75 -5.67 -2.08 0.47
C TYR A 75 -4.39 -2.12 -0.35
N TYR A 76 -3.51 -3.07 -0.07
CA TYR A 76 -2.27 -3.22 -0.82
C TYR A 76 -2.53 -3.64 -2.27
N TRP A 77 -3.46 -4.56 -2.48
CA TRP A 77 -3.90 -4.96 -3.81
C TRP A 77 -4.45 -3.78 -4.61
N GLY A 78 -5.32 -2.97 -3.99
CA GLY A 78 -5.85 -1.75 -4.58
C GLY A 78 -4.75 -0.77 -4.96
N TYR A 79 -3.79 -0.56 -4.06
CA TYR A 79 -2.63 0.29 -4.30
C TYR A 79 -1.81 -0.16 -5.51
N LEU A 80 -1.51 -1.46 -5.61
CA LEU A 80 -0.78 -2.01 -6.74
C LEU A 80 -1.54 -1.84 -8.06
N ASN A 81 -2.85 -2.02 -8.05
CA ASN A 81 -3.68 -1.82 -9.24
C ASN A 81 -3.68 -0.36 -9.70
N PHE A 82 -3.72 0.61 -8.78
CA PHE A 82 -3.60 2.03 -9.13
C PHE A 82 -2.22 2.36 -9.70
N LEU A 83 -1.14 1.80 -9.14
CA LEU A 83 0.20 1.99 -9.69
C LEU A 83 0.33 1.42 -11.10
N ASP A 84 -0.23 0.25 -11.33
CA ASP A 84 -0.22 -0.39 -12.64
C ASP A 84 -1.01 0.44 -13.67
N LEU A 85 -2.21 0.87 -13.30
CA LEU A 85 -3.04 1.74 -14.14
C LEU A 85 -2.32 3.04 -14.49
N LYS A 86 -1.67 3.67 -13.51
CA LYS A 86 -0.86 4.88 -13.73
C LYS A 86 0.26 4.60 -14.73
N THR A 87 0.98 3.48 -14.57
CA THR A 87 2.06 3.09 -15.47
C THR A 87 1.57 2.89 -16.89
N VAL A 88 0.43 2.22 -17.07
CA VAL A 88 -0.19 2.00 -18.38
C VAL A 88 -0.56 3.33 -19.03
N CYS A 89 -1.17 4.24 -18.27
CA CYS A 89 -1.54 5.58 -18.78
C CYS A 89 -0.30 6.41 -19.13
N GLN A 90 0.76 6.34 -18.32
CA GLN A 90 2.02 7.03 -18.61
C GLN A 90 2.67 6.54 -19.91
N LYS A 91 2.68 5.23 -20.13
CA LYS A 91 3.23 4.64 -21.34
C LYS A 91 2.41 5.01 -22.59
N ARG A 92 1.08 5.07 -22.47
CA ARG A 92 0.20 5.41 -23.58
C ARG A 92 0.30 6.88 -23.98
N LEU A 93 0.32 7.77 -22.98
CA LEU A 93 0.29 9.21 -23.23
C LEU A 93 1.70 9.83 -23.38
N GLY A 94 2.73 9.16 -22.87
CA GLY A 94 4.10 9.67 -22.95
C GLY A 94 4.23 11.06 -22.32
N ASP A 95 4.70 12.01 -23.12
CA ASP A 95 4.88 13.41 -22.69
C ASP A 95 3.56 14.14 -22.41
N ASP A 96 2.44 13.63 -22.93
CA ASP A 96 1.11 14.19 -22.69
C ASP A 96 0.49 13.73 -21.35
N PHE A 97 1.19 12.90 -20.59
CA PHE A 97 0.71 12.43 -19.29
C PHE A 97 0.74 13.55 -18.27
N ASP A 98 -0.42 13.87 -17.68
CA ASP A 98 -0.58 14.80 -16.58
C ASP A 98 -1.15 14.06 -15.36
N LEU A 99 -0.40 14.07 -14.26
CA LEU A 99 -0.79 13.39 -13.02
C LEU A 99 -2.08 13.96 -12.42
N LYS A 100 -2.28 15.28 -12.48
CA LYS A 100 -3.50 15.93 -12.00
C LYS A 100 -4.73 15.49 -12.80
N GLU A 101 -4.58 15.45 -14.12
CA GLU A 101 -5.64 14.99 -15.03
C GLU A 101 -5.94 13.50 -14.81
N PHE A 102 -4.92 12.67 -14.58
CA PHE A 102 -5.09 11.27 -14.23
C PHE A 102 -5.93 11.10 -12.95
N HIS A 103 -5.59 11.83 -11.90
CA HIS A 103 -6.35 11.79 -10.64
C HIS A 103 -7.77 12.33 -10.81
N ARG A 104 -7.94 13.44 -11.57
CA ARG A 104 -9.25 14.02 -11.84
C ARG A 104 -10.17 13.01 -12.53
N ARG A 105 -9.68 12.32 -13.54
CA ARG A 105 -10.46 11.32 -14.28
C ARG A 105 -10.88 10.15 -13.39
N ILE A 106 -9.99 9.67 -12.52
CA ILE A 106 -10.33 8.62 -11.56
C ILE A 106 -11.46 9.06 -10.63
N LEU A 107 -11.37 10.28 -10.09
CA LEU A 107 -12.38 10.84 -9.21
C LEU A 107 -13.72 11.08 -9.92
N ASP A 108 -13.69 11.50 -11.19
CA ASP A 108 -14.89 11.71 -11.99
C ASP A 108 -15.64 10.41 -12.29
N ILE A 109 -14.90 9.31 -12.55
CA ILE A 109 -15.48 7.98 -12.75
C ILE A 109 -16.12 7.48 -11.45
N GLY A 110 -15.50 7.78 -10.31
CA GLY A 110 -15.99 7.41 -8.99
C GLY A 110 -15.67 5.96 -8.58
N PRO A 111 -16.33 5.46 -7.54
CA PRO A 111 -16.04 4.14 -6.96
C PRO A 111 -16.59 3.01 -7.83
N VAL A 112 -15.71 2.41 -8.63
CA VAL A 112 -16.02 1.26 -9.49
C VAL A 112 -14.94 0.20 -9.32
N GLN A 113 -15.21 -1.02 -9.78
CA GLN A 113 -14.20 -2.09 -9.79
C GLN A 113 -13.09 -1.78 -10.81
N PHE A 114 -11.88 -2.27 -10.54
CA PHE A 114 -10.70 -1.99 -11.38
C PHE A 114 -10.88 -2.33 -12.88
N PRO A 115 -11.48 -3.45 -13.27
CA PRO A 115 -11.72 -3.73 -14.69
C PRO A 115 -12.57 -2.67 -15.37
N VAL A 116 -13.55 -2.10 -14.67
CA VAL A 116 -14.38 -1.00 -15.19
C VAL A 116 -13.57 0.28 -15.28
N LEU A 117 -12.80 0.61 -14.24
CA LEU A 117 -11.93 1.77 -14.20
C LEU A 117 -10.91 1.73 -15.35
N GLU A 118 -10.25 0.59 -15.55
CA GLU A 118 -9.31 0.41 -16.65
C GLU A 118 -9.93 0.68 -18.00
N LYS A 119 -11.16 0.20 -18.22
CA LYS A 119 -11.89 0.39 -19.48
C LYS A 119 -12.06 1.87 -19.81
N TYR A 120 -12.39 2.70 -18.82
CA TYR A 120 -12.60 4.14 -19.02
C TYR A 120 -11.31 4.96 -19.00
N MET A 121 -10.23 4.45 -18.43
CA MET A 121 -8.93 5.12 -18.36
C MET A 121 -8.04 4.80 -19.57
N LYS A 122 -8.24 3.67 -20.16
CA LYS A 122 -7.58 3.28 -21.43
C LYS A 122 -8.35 3.86 -22.59
#